data_fbd906ec57e5bbd96b46bbb4110a2702
#
_entry.id   fbd906ec57e5bbd96b46bbb4110a2702
#
_cell.length_a   1.000
_cell.length_b   1.000
_cell.length_c   1.000
_cell.angle_alpha   90.00
_cell.angle_beta   90.00
_cell.angle_gamma   90.00
#
_symmetry.space_group_name_H-M   'P 1'
#
loop_
_entity.id
_entity.type
_entity.pdbx_description
1 polymer ?
#
loop_
_entity_poly.entity_id
_entity_poly.type
_entity_poly.pdbx_seq_one_letter_code
_entity_poly.pdbx_strand_id
1 'polypeptide(L)'
;MISLEHLSKTFEGGSSVHALNDVSLTIPTGDVFGIIGISGAGKSTLVRCLNLLEQPTSGRVVVDGTDVTNLKGTALREYRRHVAMIFQGFGLLAQKTALENVCFPYLASTGKVTAENRKEALGYLDRVGLADRAGSYPAQLSGGQQQRVSIARALACHPDYILCDEATSALDPASTASVLRLLRTINVETGVTIIVITHSMQVVEDICKDVAVLVSGNVVEQGSVAEVFANPQHEVTRQLLGKESWDE
;
A
#
# COMPACT_ATOMS: atom_id res chain seq x y z
N MET A 1 -13.69 -4.95 4.44
CA MET A 1 -13.15 -6.17 3.80
C MET A 1 -12.99 -5.93 2.31
N ILE A 2 -11.82 -6.25 1.74
CA ILE A 2 -11.61 -6.23 0.29
C ILE A 2 -11.64 -7.67 -0.23
N SER A 3 -12.38 -7.91 -1.32
CA SER A 3 -12.41 -9.18 -2.04
C SER A 3 -12.07 -8.95 -3.51
N LEU A 4 -11.12 -9.72 -4.01
CA LEU A 4 -10.82 -9.84 -5.43
C LEU A 4 -11.48 -11.12 -5.93
N GLU A 5 -12.25 -11.03 -7.00
CA GLU A 5 -12.99 -12.14 -7.56
C GLU A 5 -12.59 -12.35 -9.02
N HIS A 6 -11.83 -13.43 -9.26
CA HIS A 6 -11.36 -13.82 -10.59
C HIS A 6 -10.66 -12.69 -11.36
N LEU A 7 -9.85 -11.87 -10.64
CA LEU A 7 -9.24 -10.68 -11.18
C LEU A 7 -8.10 -11.02 -12.14
N SER A 8 -8.21 -10.56 -13.38
CA SER A 8 -7.14 -10.69 -14.38
C SER A 8 -6.77 -9.34 -14.97
N LYS A 9 -5.48 -9.18 -15.28
CA LYS A 9 -4.96 -8.01 -15.98
C LYS A 9 -3.97 -8.42 -17.05
N THR A 10 -4.31 -8.05 -18.27
CA THR A 10 -3.43 -8.19 -19.44
C THR A 10 -3.10 -6.80 -19.97
N PHE A 11 -1.82 -6.53 -20.22
CA PHE A 11 -1.37 -5.35 -20.92
C PHE A 11 -1.17 -5.72 -22.39
N GLU A 12 -1.88 -5.02 -23.27
CA GLU A 12 -1.74 -5.17 -24.72
C GLU A 12 -0.60 -4.25 -25.21
N GLY A 13 0.35 -4.82 -25.96
CA GLY A 13 1.51 -4.14 -26.52
C GLY A 13 2.14 -5.01 -27.60
N GLY A 14 3.39 -4.79 -27.99
CA GLY A 14 4.08 -5.60 -29.00
C GLY A 14 4.15 -7.10 -28.67
N SER A 15 4.10 -7.44 -27.37
CA SER A 15 3.79 -8.77 -26.83
C SER A 15 2.77 -8.59 -25.70
N SER A 16 1.74 -9.46 -25.67
CA SER A 16 0.75 -9.46 -24.59
C SER A 16 1.38 -9.95 -23.28
N VAL A 17 1.26 -9.17 -22.21
CA VAL A 17 1.78 -9.51 -20.88
C VAL A 17 0.62 -9.75 -19.93
N HIS A 18 0.46 -10.99 -19.48
CA HIS A 18 -0.52 -11.38 -18.46
C HIS A 18 0.08 -11.08 -17.07
N ALA A 19 -0.25 -9.91 -16.51
CA ALA A 19 0.29 -9.48 -15.22
C ALA A 19 -0.46 -10.07 -14.02
N LEU A 20 -1.75 -10.37 -14.19
CA LEU A 20 -2.59 -11.07 -13.21
C LEU A 20 -3.44 -12.11 -13.94
N ASN A 21 -3.58 -13.29 -13.35
CA ASN A 21 -4.29 -14.43 -13.90
C ASN A 21 -5.26 -15.00 -12.86
N ASP A 22 -6.55 -14.72 -13.00
CA ASP A 22 -7.62 -15.30 -12.19
C ASP A 22 -7.42 -15.19 -10.66
N VAL A 23 -6.91 -14.03 -10.22
CA VAL A 23 -6.61 -13.80 -8.80
C VAL A 23 -7.90 -13.67 -8.00
N SER A 24 -8.07 -14.58 -7.04
CA SER A 24 -9.12 -14.50 -6.01
C SER A 24 -8.47 -14.41 -4.65
N LEU A 25 -8.78 -13.34 -3.89
CA LEU A 25 -8.12 -13.03 -2.63
C LEU A 25 -9.07 -12.23 -1.73
N THR A 26 -9.11 -12.57 -0.46
CA THR A 26 -9.86 -11.81 0.55
C THR A 26 -8.92 -11.20 1.57
N ILE A 27 -9.06 -9.89 1.81
CA ILE A 27 -8.27 -9.12 2.79
C ILE A 27 -9.21 -8.68 3.91
N PRO A 28 -9.03 -9.18 5.14
CA PRO A 28 -9.86 -8.84 6.29
C PRO A 28 -9.77 -7.34 6.65
N THR A 29 -10.87 -6.77 7.16
CA THR A 29 -10.87 -5.40 7.68
C THR A 29 -10.09 -5.32 8.99
N GLY A 30 -9.34 -4.22 9.18
CA GLY A 30 -8.56 -3.96 10.39
C GLY A 30 -7.24 -4.72 10.47
N ASP A 31 -6.90 -5.48 9.44
CA ASP A 31 -5.67 -6.27 9.39
C ASP A 31 -4.48 -5.50 8.79
N VAL A 32 -3.26 -5.97 9.06
CA VAL A 32 -2.08 -5.65 8.29
C VAL A 32 -1.76 -6.87 7.43
N PHE A 33 -2.07 -6.78 6.14
CA PHE A 33 -2.01 -7.86 5.19
C PHE A 33 -0.80 -7.73 4.27
N GLY A 34 0.02 -8.78 4.17
CA GLY A 34 1.20 -8.83 3.30
C GLY A 34 0.88 -9.40 1.91
N ILE A 35 1.44 -8.80 0.85
CA ILE A 35 1.48 -9.38 -0.49
C ILE A 35 2.95 -9.50 -0.89
N ILE A 36 3.44 -10.73 -1.02
CA ILE A 36 4.83 -11.04 -1.33
C ILE A 36 4.96 -11.78 -2.66
N GLY A 37 6.17 -11.87 -3.15
CA GLY A 37 6.50 -12.58 -4.39
C GLY A 37 7.77 -12.01 -5.02
N ILE A 38 8.33 -12.72 -5.98
CA ILE A 38 9.52 -12.29 -6.72
C ILE A 38 9.25 -11.02 -7.55
N SER A 39 10.33 -10.40 -8.05
CA SER A 39 10.21 -9.28 -8.99
C SER A 39 9.42 -9.74 -10.23
N GLY A 40 8.51 -8.88 -10.72
CA GLY A 40 7.66 -9.23 -11.87
C GLY A 40 6.47 -10.14 -11.57
N ALA A 41 6.26 -10.59 -10.32
CA ALA A 41 5.14 -11.47 -9.96
C ALA A 41 3.73 -10.85 -10.15
N GLY A 42 3.62 -9.53 -10.40
CA GLY A 42 2.33 -8.83 -10.58
C GLY A 42 1.88 -8.02 -9.37
N LYS A 43 2.65 -7.97 -8.27
CA LYS A 43 2.27 -7.30 -7.00
C LYS A 43 1.83 -5.85 -7.16
N SER A 44 2.65 -5.02 -7.80
CA SER A 44 2.31 -3.60 -8.03
C SER A 44 1.11 -3.45 -8.98
N THR A 45 0.93 -4.36 -9.94
CA THR A 45 -0.27 -4.39 -10.78
C THR A 45 -1.52 -4.70 -9.95
N LEU A 46 -1.43 -5.66 -9.03
CA LEU A 46 -2.52 -6.02 -8.13
C LEU A 46 -2.98 -4.82 -7.30
N VAL A 47 -2.03 -4.11 -6.68
CA VAL A 47 -2.34 -2.92 -5.87
C VAL A 47 -2.88 -1.77 -6.72
N ARG A 48 -2.38 -1.58 -7.92
CA ARG A 48 -2.93 -0.57 -8.84
C ARG A 48 -4.34 -0.92 -9.28
N CYS A 49 -4.67 -2.20 -9.41
CA CYS A 49 -6.05 -2.64 -9.61
C CYS A 49 -6.92 -2.40 -8.37
N LEU A 50 -6.40 -2.64 -7.16
CA LEU A 50 -7.10 -2.33 -5.91
C LEU A 50 -7.44 -0.84 -5.77
N ASN A 51 -6.54 0.05 -6.15
CA ASN A 51 -6.78 1.51 -6.13
C ASN A 51 -7.44 2.02 -7.44
N LEU A 52 -7.76 1.12 -8.37
CA LEU A 52 -8.29 1.43 -9.70
C LEU A 52 -7.41 2.41 -10.52
N LEU A 53 -6.11 2.47 -10.23
CA LEU A 53 -5.12 3.13 -11.10
C LEU A 53 -4.94 2.35 -12.40
N GLU A 54 -5.10 1.03 -12.32
CA GLU A 54 -5.21 0.13 -13.46
C GLU A 54 -6.59 -0.52 -13.46
N GLN A 55 -7.26 -0.51 -14.60
CA GLN A 55 -8.51 -1.26 -14.75
C GLN A 55 -8.18 -2.73 -15.00
N PRO A 56 -8.80 -3.67 -14.28
CA PRO A 56 -8.67 -5.10 -14.58
C PRO A 56 -9.23 -5.38 -15.99
N THR A 57 -8.72 -6.41 -16.64
CA THR A 57 -9.24 -6.88 -17.94
C THR A 57 -10.50 -7.71 -17.73
N SER A 58 -10.57 -8.45 -16.62
CA SER A 58 -11.76 -9.22 -16.19
C SER A 58 -11.75 -9.40 -14.67
N GLY A 59 -12.86 -9.92 -14.15
CA GLY A 59 -13.05 -10.08 -12.71
C GLY A 59 -13.53 -8.81 -12.01
N ARG A 60 -13.56 -8.83 -10.67
CA ARG A 60 -14.12 -7.76 -9.86
C ARG A 60 -13.27 -7.42 -8.65
N VAL A 61 -13.33 -6.15 -8.25
CA VAL A 61 -12.84 -5.64 -6.97
C VAL A 61 -14.07 -5.25 -6.15
N VAL A 62 -14.27 -5.93 -5.03
CA VAL A 62 -15.38 -5.68 -4.11
C VAL A 62 -14.84 -5.16 -2.80
N VAL A 63 -15.31 -3.99 -2.35
CA VAL A 63 -14.91 -3.36 -1.09
C VAL A 63 -16.14 -3.16 -0.23
N ASP A 64 -16.12 -3.74 0.96
CA ASP A 64 -17.23 -3.72 1.93
C ASP A 64 -18.58 -4.09 1.29
N GLY A 65 -18.56 -5.14 0.44
CA GLY A 65 -19.73 -5.66 -0.25
C GLY A 65 -20.16 -4.88 -1.50
N THR A 66 -19.44 -3.79 -1.85
CA THR A 66 -19.73 -2.98 -3.04
C THR A 66 -18.74 -3.27 -4.15
N ASP A 67 -19.23 -3.60 -5.34
CA ASP A 67 -18.39 -3.71 -6.54
C ASP A 67 -17.91 -2.30 -6.97
N VAL A 68 -16.62 -2.09 -6.88
CA VAL A 68 -15.98 -0.81 -7.21
C VAL A 68 -15.27 -0.82 -8.56
N THR A 69 -15.23 -1.95 -9.24
CA THR A 69 -14.39 -2.23 -10.42
C THR A 69 -14.47 -1.15 -11.50
N ASN A 70 -15.66 -0.65 -11.75
CA ASN A 70 -15.92 0.26 -12.88
C ASN A 70 -16.22 1.71 -12.46
N LEU A 71 -15.84 2.11 -11.25
CA LEU A 71 -16.06 3.48 -10.77
C LEU A 71 -15.36 4.51 -11.67
N LYS A 72 -16.03 5.66 -11.90
CA LYS A 72 -15.53 6.78 -12.71
C LYS A 72 -15.88 8.11 -12.06
N GLY A 73 -15.20 9.17 -12.54
CA GLY A 73 -15.53 10.54 -12.15
C GLY A 73 -15.47 10.80 -10.65
N THR A 74 -16.53 11.31 -10.08
CA THR A 74 -16.61 11.67 -8.65
C THR A 74 -16.58 10.44 -7.75
N ALA A 75 -17.29 9.36 -8.10
CA ALA A 75 -17.31 8.13 -7.32
C ALA A 75 -15.90 7.50 -7.23
N LEU A 76 -15.11 7.51 -8.31
CA LEU A 76 -13.73 7.05 -8.29
C LEU A 76 -12.83 7.93 -7.40
N ARG A 77 -13.02 9.25 -7.41
CA ARG A 77 -12.27 10.15 -6.52
C ARG A 77 -12.60 9.91 -5.06
N GLU A 78 -13.88 9.70 -4.74
CA GLU A 78 -14.32 9.38 -3.38
C GLU A 78 -13.74 8.03 -2.92
N TYR A 79 -13.83 7.00 -3.75
CA TYR A 79 -13.21 5.71 -3.48
C TYR A 79 -11.72 5.83 -3.14
N ARG A 80 -10.94 6.60 -3.93
CA ARG A 80 -9.50 6.80 -3.70
C ARG A 80 -9.18 7.63 -2.45
N ARG A 81 -10.14 8.30 -1.85
CA ARG A 81 -9.97 8.89 -0.52
C ARG A 81 -10.05 7.83 0.56
N HIS A 82 -10.99 6.88 0.43
CA HIS A 82 -11.12 5.76 1.35
C HIS A 82 -10.02 4.71 1.20
N VAL A 83 -9.41 4.60 0.02
CA VAL A 83 -8.31 3.67 -0.28
C VAL A 83 -7.07 4.49 -0.65
N ALA A 84 -6.38 5.00 0.37
CA ALA A 84 -5.18 5.81 0.19
C ALA A 84 -3.98 4.95 -0.23
N MET A 85 -3.03 5.55 -0.96
CA MET A 85 -1.85 4.85 -1.44
C MET A 85 -0.56 5.55 -1.01
N ILE A 86 0.39 4.77 -0.51
CA ILE A 86 1.76 5.16 -0.19
C ILE A 86 2.67 4.50 -1.23
N PHE A 87 3.40 5.30 -1.98
CA PHE A 87 4.22 4.86 -3.11
C PHE A 87 5.68 4.63 -2.71
N GLN A 88 6.38 3.77 -3.43
CA GLN A 88 7.80 3.47 -3.28
C GLN A 88 8.68 4.73 -3.35
N GLY A 89 8.41 5.66 -4.24
CA GLY A 89 9.15 6.92 -4.42
C GLY A 89 8.56 8.10 -3.63
N PHE A 90 7.90 7.85 -2.47
CA PHE A 90 7.25 8.83 -1.58
C PHE A 90 6.10 9.62 -2.23
N GLY A 91 6.18 9.92 -3.53
CA GLY A 91 5.16 10.64 -4.30
C GLY A 91 4.87 12.06 -3.78
N LEU A 92 5.82 12.70 -3.10
CA LEU A 92 5.67 14.06 -2.60
C LEU A 92 5.76 15.10 -3.72
N LEU A 93 4.97 16.15 -3.59
CA LEU A 93 5.04 17.31 -4.45
C LEU A 93 6.29 18.12 -4.09
N ALA A 94 7.30 18.10 -4.96
CA ALA A 94 8.63 18.65 -4.67
C ALA A 94 8.62 20.17 -4.38
N GLN A 95 7.67 20.90 -4.98
CA GLN A 95 7.51 22.34 -4.82
C GLN A 95 6.59 22.74 -3.66
N LYS A 96 6.18 21.78 -2.83
CA LYS A 96 5.31 21.96 -1.67
C LYS A 96 6.04 21.58 -0.40
N THR A 97 5.81 22.33 0.68
CA THR A 97 6.33 21.98 2.00
C THR A 97 5.70 20.69 2.52
N ALA A 98 6.23 20.12 3.61
CA ALA A 98 5.64 18.96 4.28
C ALA A 98 4.17 19.21 4.64
N LEU A 99 3.86 20.35 5.25
CA LEU A 99 2.48 20.74 5.59
C LEU A 99 1.59 20.86 4.35
N GLU A 100 2.07 21.49 3.29
CA GLU A 100 1.29 21.62 2.05
C GLU A 100 1.07 20.27 1.34
N ASN A 101 2.02 19.34 1.45
CA ASN A 101 1.84 17.97 0.98
C ASN A 101 0.73 17.26 1.75
N VAL A 102 0.70 17.37 3.08
CA VAL A 102 -0.36 16.78 3.92
C VAL A 102 -1.70 17.48 3.69
N CYS A 103 -1.71 18.78 3.38
CA CYS A 103 -2.93 19.53 3.03
C CYS A 103 -3.46 19.20 1.62
N PHE A 104 -2.68 18.57 0.75
CA PHE A 104 -3.04 18.34 -0.65
C PHE A 104 -4.38 17.60 -0.86
N PRO A 105 -4.73 16.55 -0.08
CA PRO A 105 -6.02 15.89 -0.20
C PRO A 105 -7.22 16.82 -0.02
N TYR A 106 -7.16 17.76 0.91
CA TYR A 106 -8.23 18.75 1.11
C TYR A 106 -8.34 19.68 -0.09
N LEU A 107 -7.20 20.17 -0.60
CA LEU A 107 -7.16 21.00 -1.80
C LEU A 107 -7.76 20.28 -3.01
N ALA A 108 -7.38 19.03 -3.22
CA ALA A 108 -7.86 18.20 -4.34
C ALA A 108 -9.36 17.89 -4.25
N SER A 109 -9.91 17.78 -3.04
CA SER A 109 -11.32 17.49 -2.80
C SER A 109 -12.23 18.73 -2.93
N THR A 110 -11.84 19.84 -2.30
CA THR A 110 -12.71 21.01 -2.14
C THR A 110 -12.25 22.27 -2.87
N GLY A 111 -11.06 22.20 -3.53
CA GLY A 111 -10.43 23.34 -4.19
C GLY A 111 -9.79 24.37 -3.26
N LYS A 112 -9.87 24.18 -1.94
CA LYS A 112 -9.31 25.11 -0.93
C LYS A 112 -8.83 24.36 0.31
N VAL A 113 -7.95 25.00 1.08
CA VAL A 113 -7.48 24.52 2.38
C VAL A 113 -7.92 25.55 3.44
N THR A 114 -8.73 25.12 4.40
CA THR A 114 -9.19 25.95 5.51
C THR A 114 -8.16 26.01 6.64
N ALA A 115 -8.38 26.89 7.64
CA ALA A 115 -7.54 26.95 8.84
C ALA A 115 -7.64 25.63 9.65
N GLU A 116 -8.83 25.03 9.71
CA GLU A 116 -9.09 23.74 10.35
C GLU A 116 -8.32 22.62 9.66
N ASN A 117 -8.34 22.57 8.31
CA ASN A 117 -7.55 21.58 7.56
C ASN A 117 -6.06 21.72 7.82
N ARG A 118 -5.54 22.96 7.93
CA ARG A 118 -4.12 23.18 8.28
C ARG A 118 -3.81 22.71 9.69
N LYS A 119 -4.68 22.97 10.65
CA LYS A 119 -4.52 22.51 12.04
C LYS A 119 -4.51 20.98 12.11
N GLU A 120 -5.42 20.34 11.42
CA GLU A 120 -5.51 18.89 11.33
C GLU A 120 -4.26 18.27 10.65
N ALA A 121 -3.83 18.85 9.52
CA ALA A 121 -2.61 18.44 8.82
C ALA A 121 -1.35 18.57 9.70
N LEU A 122 -1.25 19.61 10.54
CA LEU A 122 -0.20 19.74 11.54
C LEU A 122 -0.28 18.63 12.59
N GLY A 123 -1.48 18.22 13.01
CA GLY A 123 -1.68 17.09 13.90
C GLY A 123 -1.20 15.76 13.29
N TYR A 124 -1.40 15.54 12.00
CA TYR A 124 -0.84 14.38 11.32
C TYR A 124 0.69 14.43 11.21
N LEU A 125 1.28 15.62 10.98
CA LEU A 125 2.74 15.78 11.02
C LEU A 125 3.30 15.53 12.41
N ASP A 126 2.64 15.97 13.46
CA ASP A 126 3.01 15.68 14.85
C ASP A 126 2.96 14.18 15.13
N ARG A 127 1.89 13.51 14.71
CA ARG A 127 1.72 12.06 14.86
C ARG A 127 2.83 11.24 14.20
N VAL A 128 3.40 11.72 13.11
CA VAL A 128 4.55 11.09 12.45
C VAL A 128 5.91 11.63 12.93
N GLY A 129 5.92 12.52 13.95
CA GLY A 129 7.12 13.09 14.55
C GLY A 129 7.84 14.12 13.68
N LEU A 130 7.09 14.93 12.92
CA LEU A 130 7.61 15.93 11.97
C LEU A 130 6.94 17.31 12.10
N ALA A 131 6.35 17.64 13.25
CA ALA A 131 5.73 18.93 13.48
C ALA A 131 6.74 20.10 13.28
N ASP A 132 7.99 19.93 13.73
CA ASP A 132 9.08 20.90 13.56
C ASP A 132 9.57 21.04 12.12
N ARG A 133 9.19 20.12 11.23
CA ARG A 133 9.54 20.07 9.81
C ARG A 133 8.41 20.50 8.87
N ALA A 134 7.32 21.00 9.40
CA ALA A 134 6.12 21.39 8.63
C ALA A 134 6.44 22.34 7.46
N GLY A 135 7.40 23.25 7.63
CA GLY A 135 7.86 24.19 6.59
C GLY A 135 8.96 23.65 5.67
N SER A 136 9.47 22.45 5.88
CA SER A 136 10.57 21.89 5.07
C SER A 136 10.03 21.37 3.73
N TYR A 137 10.81 21.54 2.67
CA TYR A 137 10.55 20.94 1.35
C TYR A 137 11.09 19.51 1.30
N PRO A 138 10.55 18.64 0.42
CA PRO A 138 11.02 17.27 0.30
C PRO A 138 12.54 17.11 0.14
N ALA A 139 13.19 17.98 -0.62
CA ALA A 139 14.65 17.98 -0.79
C ALA A 139 15.46 18.25 0.51
N GLN A 140 14.81 18.78 1.54
CA GLN A 140 15.40 19.07 2.85
C GLN A 140 15.15 17.96 3.89
N LEU A 141 14.45 16.89 3.49
CA LEU A 141 14.04 15.79 4.34
C LEU A 141 14.83 14.52 3.96
N SER A 142 15.20 13.72 4.96
CA SER A 142 15.72 12.37 4.72
C SER A 142 14.65 11.48 4.08
N GLY A 143 15.03 10.34 3.46
CA GLY A 143 14.09 9.38 2.89
C GLY A 143 13.03 8.91 3.89
N GLY A 144 13.44 8.57 5.12
CA GLY A 144 12.51 8.19 6.18
C GLY A 144 11.57 9.33 6.61
N GLN A 145 12.04 10.59 6.60
CA GLN A 145 11.18 11.74 6.84
C GLN A 145 10.19 11.97 5.69
N GLN A 146 10.64 11.86 4.45
CA GLN A 146 9.76 11.95 3.28
C GLN A 146 8.66 10.87 3.32
N GLN A 147 9.02 9.64 3.70
CA GLN A 147 8.06 8.56 3.86
C GLN A 147 7.02 8.86 4.94
N ARG A 148 7.44 9.41 6.08
CA ARG A 148 6.52 9.82 7.15
C ARG A 148 5.58 10.95 6.70
N VAL A 149 6.04 11.92 5.91
CA VAL A 149 5.16 12.93 5.29
C VAL A 149 4.16 12.28 4.34
N SER A 150 4.57 11.27 3.55
CA SER A 150 3.66 10.52 2.67
C SER A 150 2.58 9.77 3.48
N ILE A 151 2.95 9.17 4.62
CA ILE A 151 2.01 8.54 5.55
C ILE A 151 1.04 9.59 6.13
N ALA A 152 1.53 10.73 6.62
CA ALA A 152 0.69 11.81 7.14
C ALA A 152 -0.30 12.32 6.08
N ARG A 153 0.13 12.43 4.83
CA ARG A 153 -0.74 12.80 3.70
C ARG A 153 -1.82 11.72 3.43
N ALA A 154 -1.47 10.45 3.53
CA ALA A 154 -2.45 9.36 3.39
C ALA A 154 -3.50 9.43 4.50
N LEU A 155 -3.10 9.68 5.75
CA LEU A 155 -4.01 9.84 6.89
C LEU A 155 -4.96 11.02 6.74
N ALA A 156 -4.53 12.11 6.11
CA ALA A 156 -5.37 13.28 5.83
C ALA A 156 -6.54 13.00 4.86
N CYS A 157 -6.56 11.83 4.24
CA CYS A 157 -7.71 11.33 3.48
C CYS A 157 -8.78 10.68 4.38
N HIS A 158 -8.52 10.43 5.66
CA HIS A 158 -9.33 9.59 6.56
C HIS A 158 -9.64 8.22 5.94
N PRO A 159 -8.61 7.45 5.57
CA PRO A 159 -8.80 6.23 4.80
C PRO A 159 -9.29 5.08 5.68
N ASP A 160 -10.10 4.18 5.08
CA ASP A 160 -10.44 2.88 5.65
C ASP A 160 -9.36 1.83 5.30
N TYR A 161 -8.64 2.07 4.19
CA TYR A 161 -7.59 1.20 3.65
C TYR A 161 -6.36 2.00 3.24
N ILE A 162 -5.17 1.53 3.58
CA ILE A 162 -3.89 2.08 3.15
C ILE A 162 -3.12 1.02 2.36
N LEU A 163 -2.80 1.31 1.11
CA LEU A 163 -2.00 0.47 0.23
C LEU A 163 -0.55 0.96 0.26
N CYS A 164 0.38 0.11 0.68
CA CYS A 164 1.81 0.40 0.76
C CYS A 164 2.54 -0.35 -0.37
N ASP A 165 2.85 0.32 -1.48
CA ASP A 165 3.60 -0.26 -2.60
C ASP A 165 5.10 -0.06 -2.36
N GLU A 166 5.77 -1.09 -1.83
CA GLU A 166 7.20 -1.08 -1.48
C GLU A 166 7.65 0.14 -0.66
N ALA A 167 6.82 0.54 0.31
CA ALA A 167 6.96 1.79 1.06
C ALA A 167 8.26 1.93 1.88
N THR A 168 9.05 0.86 2.01
CA THR A 168 10.31 0.86 2.78
C THR A 168 11.54 0.47 1.95
N SER A 169 11.39 0.12 0.67
CA SER A 169 12.48 -0.40 -0.16
C SER A 169 13.62 0.59 -0.40
N ALA A 170 13.34 1.89 -0.34
CA ALA A 170 14.31 2.97 -0.51
C ALA A 170 14.89 3.52 0.81
N LEU A 171 14.61 2.86 1.94
CA LEU A 171 15.00 3.32 3.27
C LEU A 171 16.14 2.49 3.85
N ASP A 172 16.94 3.12 4.70
CA ASP A 172 17.90 2.43 5.56
C ASP A 172 17.17 1.57 6.62
N PRO A 173 17.84 0.57 7.23
CA PRO A 173 17.21 -0.33 8.19
C PRO A 173 16.56 0.35 9.39
N ALA A 174 17.18 1.41 9.93
CA ALA A 174 16.64 2.12 11.09
C ALA A 174 15.38 2.92 10.73
N SER A 175 15.40 3.58 9.58
CA SER A 175 14.23 4.28 9.01
C SER A 175 13.10 3.30 8.70
N THR A 176 13.41 2.13 8.11
CA THR A 176 12.45 1.04 7.86
C THR A 176 11.76 0.61 9.15
N ALA A 177 12.51 0.21 10.18
CA ALA A 177 11.95 -0.21 11.45
C ALA A 177 11.06 0.88 12.11
N SER A 178 11.44 2.15 11.93
CA SER A 178 10.66 3.28 12.46
C SER A 178 9.34 3.49 11.70
N VAL A 179 9.36 3.37 10.37
CA VAL A 179 8.15 3.47 9.52
C VAL A 179 7.21 2.29 9.78
N LEU A 180 7.73 1.06 9.92
CA LEU A 180 6.91 -0.12 10.22
C LEU A 180 6.22 0.00 11.58
N ARG A 181 6.93 0.45 12.62
CA ARG A 181 6.32 0.72 13.93
C ARG A 181 5.23 1.78 13.85
N LEU A 182 5.45 2.86 13.08
CA LEU A 182 4.44 3.88 12.86
C LEU A 182 3.18 3.31 12.19
N LEU A 183 3.31 2.53 11.13
CA LEU A 183 2.18 1.89 10.43
C LEU A 183 1.42 0.96 11.38
N ARG A 184 2.12 0.14 12.17
CA ARG A 184 1.50 -0.73 13.17
C ARG A 184 0.74 0.07 14.23
N THR A 185 1.33 1.16 14.74
CA THR A 185 0.65 2.05 15.71
C THR A 185 -0.61 2.64 15.11
N ILE A 186 -0.55 3.14 13.87
CA ILE A 186 -1.70 3.68 13.15
C ILE A 186 -2.80 2.62 13.02
N ASN A 187 -2.46 1.41 12.59
CA ASN A 187 -3.42 0.31 12.47
C ASN A 187 -4.12 0.01 13.81
N VAL A 188 -3.34 -0.16 14.89
CA VAL A 188 -3.90 -0.46 16.22
C VAL A 188 -4.79 0.66 16.76
N GLU A 189 -4.41 1.92 16.55
CA GLU A 189 -5.16 3.07 17.10
C GLU A 189 -6.42 3.40 16.30
N THR A 190 -6.41 3.16 14.98
CA THR A 190 -7.50 3.60 14.10
C THR A 190 -8.34 2.45 13.53
N GLY A 191 -7.85 1.22 13.59
CA GLY A 191 -8.48 0.08 12.93
C GLY A 191 -8.37 0.11 11.40
N VAL A 192 -7.58 1.02 10.81
CA VAL A 192 -7.37 1.10 9.36
C VAL A 192 -6.72 -0.18 8.85
N THR A 193 -7.24 -0.74 7.76
CA THR A 193 -6.64 -1.90 7.11
C THR A 193 -5.40 -1.46 6.32
N ILE A 194 -4.28 -2.15 6.49
CA ILE A 194 -3.03 -1.84 5.77
C ILE A 194 -2.64 -3.02 4.89
N ILE A 195 -2.46 -2.77 3.60
CA ILE A 195 -1.97 -3.76 2.64
C ILE A 195 -0.53 -3.41 2.29
N VAL A 196 0.41 -4.28 2.62
CA VAL A 196 1.85 -4.07 2.43
C VAL A 196 2.36 -4.96 1.31
N ILE A 197 2.85 -4.32 0.23
CA ILE A 197 3.58 -5.01 -0.82
C ILE A 197 5.05 -4.88 -0.54
N THR A 198 5.73 -6.01 -0.48
CA THR A 198 7.17 -6.05 -0.24
C THR A 198 7.80 -7.34 -0.78
N HIS A 199 9.10 -7.28 -1.03
CA HIS A 199 9.93 -8.46 -1.25
C HIS A 199 10.74 -8.83 -0.01
N SER A 200 10.59 -8.09 1.10
CA SER A 200 11.29 -8.34 2.36
C SER A 200 10.43 -9.19 3.30
N MET A 201 10.86 -10.42 3.56
CA MET A 201 10.17 -11.32 4.49
C MET A 201 10.20 -10.77 5.92
N GLN A 202 11.29 -10.10 6.31
CA GLN A 202 11.40 -9.44 7.61
C GLN A 202 10.30 -8.40 7.82
N VAL A 203 9.97 -7.59 6.79
CA VAL A 203 8.87 -6.63 6.87
C VAL A 203 7.54 -7.32 7.13
N VAL A 204 7.31 -8.47 6.48
CA VAL A 204 6.07 -9.24 6.67
C VAL A 204 5.99 -9.81 8.09
N GLU A 205 7.08 -10.41 8.59
CA GLU A 205 7.15 -10.95 9.96
C GLU A 205 6.93 -9.86 11.02
N ASP A 206 7.48 -8.65 10.78
CA ASP A 206 7.44 -7.57 11.77
C ASP A 206 6.05 -6.99 11.98
N ILE A 207 5.22 -6.90 10.91
CA ILE A 207 3.95 -6.16 11.02
C ILE A 207 2.72 -6.87 10.44
N CYS A 208 2.86 -7.85 9.53
CA CYS A 208 1.70 -8.48 8.91
C CYS A 208 1.17 -9.64 9.76
N LYS A 209 -0.16 -9.79 9.75
CA LYS A 209 -0.85 -10.91 10.37
C LYS A 209 -1.10 -12.03 9.36
N ASP A 210 -1.59 -11.66 8.20
CA ASP A 210 -1.89 -12.56 7.10
C ASP A 210 -1.06 -12.18 5.85
N VAL A 211 -0.82 -13.16 4.97
CA VAL A 211 -0.01 -12.99 3.78
C VAL A 211 -0.58 -13.75 2.59
N ALA A 212 -0.40 -13.19 1.39
CA ALA A 212 -0.58 -13.88 0.12
C ALA A 212 0.72 -13.88 -0.68
N VAL A 213 1.05 -15.01 -1.27
CA VAL A 213 2.23 -15.20 -2.13
C VAL A 213 1.79 -15.16 -3.58
N LEU A 214 2.35 -14.23 -4.34
CA LEU A 214 2.06 -14.03 -5.75
C LEU A 214 3.22 -14.54 -6.62
N VAL A 215 2.91 -15.38 -7.61
CA VAL A 215 3.88 -15.92 -8.57
C VAL A 215 3.28 -15.84 -9.97
N SER A 216 3.96 -15.15 -10.89
CA SER A 216 3.54 -15.03 -12.30
C SER A 216 2.04 -14.68 -12.45
N GLY A 217 1.58 -13.73 -11.67
CA GLY A 217 0.19 -13.24 -11.70
C GLY A 217 -0.83 -14.10 -10.98
N ASN A 218 -0.43 -15.18 -10.29
CA ASN A 218 -1.33 -16.08 -9.56
C ASN A 218 -1.06 -16.01 -8.06
N VAL A 219 -2.09 -16.10 -7.23
CA VAL A 219 -1.94 -16.36 -5.79
C VAL A 219 -1.72 -17.86 -5.62
N VAL A 220 -0.53 -18.23 -5.15
CA VAL A 220 -0.14 -19.65 -5.01
C VAL A 220 -0.25 -20.14 -3.57
N GLU A 221 -0.21 -19.23 -2.61
CA GLU A 221 -0.32 -19.56 -1.18
C GLU A 221 -0.89 -18.36 -0.43
N GLN A 222 -1.76 -18.59 0.56
CA GLN A 222 -2.28 -17.56 1.44
C GLN A 222 -2.62 -18.15 2.82
N GLY A 223 -2.52 -17.33 3.85
CA GLY A 223 -2.83 -17.72 5.22
C GLY A 223 -2.21 -16.78 6.23
N SER A 224 -2.22 -17.18 7.51
CA SER A 224 -1.50 -16.42 8.52
C SER A 224 0.02 -16.46 8.26
N VAL A 225 0.70 -15.36 8.57
CA VAL A 225 2.18 -15.30 8.42
C VAL A 225 2.84 -16.44 9.19
N ALA A 226 2.34 -16.73 10.39
CA ALA A 226 2.86 -17.81 11.23
C ALA A 226 2.77 -19.18 10.56
N GLU A 227 1.64 -19.50 9.92
CA GLU A 227 1.43 -20.80 9.24
C GLU A 227 2.24 -20.90 7.96
N VAL A 228 2.11 -19.91 7.07
CA VAL A 228 2.79 -19.89 5.76
C VAL A 228 4.32 -19.89 5.93
N PHE A 229 4.84 -19.13 6.92
CA PHE A 229 6.29 -19.06 7.14
C PHE A 229 6.83 -20.29 7.90
N ALA A 230 6.04 -20.92 8.77
CA ALA A 230 6.46 -22.15 9.44
C ALA A 230 6.51 -23.35 8.48
N ASN A 231 5.49 -23.50 7.64
CA ASN A 231 5.30 -24.65 6.76
C ASN A 231 4.91 -24.24 5.33
N PRO A 232 5.81 -23.56 4.57
CA PRO A 232 5.53 -23.11 3.21
C PRO A 232 5.28 -24.29 2.26
N GLN A 233 4.15 -24.27 1.56
CA GLN A 233 3.73 -25.36 0.68
C GLN A 233 4.27 -25.19 -0.74
N HIS A 234 4.36 -23.93 -1.20
CA HIS A 234 4.83 -23.63 -2.56
C HIS A 234 6.35 -23.46 -2.59
N GLU A 235 6.99 -23.94 -3.64
CA GLU A 235 8.45 -23.87 -3.85
C GLU A 235 8.97 -22.43 -3.76
N VAL A 236 8.34 -21.49 -4.48
CA VAL A 236 8.73 -20.06 -4.45
C VAL A 236 8.62 -19.49 -3.03
N THR A 237 7.63 -19.92 -2.22
CA THR A 237 7.54 -19.50 -0.83
C THR A 237 8.73 -19.99 -0.02
N ARG A 238 9.17 -21.26 -0.22
CA ARG A 238 10.37 -21.81 0.42
C ARG A 238 11.63 -21.03 0.02
N GLN A 239 11.75 -20.70 -1.27
CA GLN A 239 12.87 -19.91 -1.80
C GLN A 239 12.89 -18.51 -1.21
N LEU A 240 11.75 -17.80 -1.16
CA LEU A 240 11.63 -16.47 -0.57
C LEU A 240 12.03 -16.46 0.93
N LEU A 241 11.75 -17.55 1.64
CA LEU A 241 12.11 -17.74 3.05
C LEU A 241 13.53 -18.27 3.26
N GLY A 242 14.31 -18.49 2.19
CA GLY A 242 15.66 -19.06 2.27
C GLY A 242 15.70 -20.51 2.74
N LYS A 243 14.59 -21.24 2.64
CA LYS A 243 14.47 -22.66 3.01
C LYS A 243 14.81 -23.59 1.84
N GLU A 244 14.93 -23.06 0.65
CA GLU A 244 15.31 -23.76 -0.58
C GLU A 244 16.14 -22.82 -1.47
N SER A 245 17.14 -23.34 -2.19
CA SER A 245 17.95 -22.57 -3.13
C SER A 245 17.14 -22.24 -4.40
N TRP A 246 17.47 -21.12 -5.04
CA TRP A 246 17.01 -20.86 -6.40
C TRP A 246 17.79 -21.77 -7.35
N ASP A 247 17.10 -22.57 -8.16
CA ASP A 247 17.75 -23.28 -9.26
C ASP A 247 18.19 -22.23 -10.31
N GLU A 248 19.47 -22.30 -10.71
CA GLU A 248 20.08 -21.44 -11.73
C GLU A 248 19.57 -21.75 -13.15
#